data_64a1474a99f7fd1137c5c37669e7be3f
#
_entry.id   64a1474a99f7fd1137c5c37669e7be3f
#
_cell.length_a   1.000
_cell.length_b   1.000
_cell.length_c   1.000
_cell.angle_alpha   90.00
_cell.angle_beta   90.00
_cell.angle_gamma   90.00
#
_symmetry.space_group_name_H-M   'P 1'
#
loop_
_entity.id
_entity.type
_entity.pdbx_description
1 polymer ?
#
loop_
_entity_poly.entity_id
_entity_poly.type
_entity_poly.pdbx_seq_one_letter_code
_entity_poly.pdbx_strand_id
1 'polypeptide(L)'
;MAPPRKHETDVILDAARALVLAGGPRAASVAAIATSSGAPAGTLYHRFGNRDGILAAAWLRALERFQARAMAAEADTPAETAVAMAVAGINFARKLPQDARLLLTIRPADLLDGEPDASFQKTLAAMNAPLIKRIRAFARQLYGSSDARCVDAVARAVSDLPYAVVRRHAHDEPMPSWLEADVAASARAVLERFGERP
;
A
#
# COMPACT_ATOMS: atom_id res chain seq x y z
N MET A 1 -33.47 5.20 9.82
CA MET A 1 -32.27 5.88 9.27
C MET A 1 -31.38 4.82 8.68
N ALA A 2 -31.12 4.82 7.37
CA ALA A 2 -30.26 3.81 6.74
C ALA A 2 -28.83 3.95 7.28
N PRO A 3 -28.09 2.83 7.56
CA PRO A 3 -26.72 2.90 8.00
C PRO A 3 -25.87 3.60 6.94
N PRO A 4 -24.80 4.30 7.35
CA PRO A 4 -24.02 5.11 6.41
C PRO A 4 -23.42 4.24 5.32
N ARG A 5 -23.55 4.66 4.06
CA ARG A 5 -23.06 3.98 2.84
C ARG A 5 -21.58 3.52 2.92
N LYS A 6 -20.79 4.13 3.79
CA LYS A 6 -19.39 3.79 4.03
C LYS A 6 -19.20 2.39 4.63
N HIS A 7 -20.03 1.98 5.58
CA HIS A 7 -19.94 0.64 6.18
C HIS A 7 -20.25 -0.49 5.20
N GLU A 8 -21.27 -0.28 4.36
CA GLU A 8 -21.59 -1.28 3.32
C GLU A 8 -20.47 -1.41 2.29
N THR A 9 -19.79 -0.30 1.93
CA THR A 9 -18.67 -0.32 1.00
C THR A 9 -17.50 -1.11 1.57
N ASP A 10 -17.12 -0.87 2.83
CA ASP A 10 -16.01 -1.59 3.46
C ASP A 10 -16.28 -3.10 3.56
N VAL A 11 -17.50 -3.52 3.89
CA VAL A 11 -17.88 -4.94 3.92
C VAL A 11 -17.73 -5.62 2.56
N ILE A 12 -18.17 -4.94 1.47
CA ILE A 12 -18.02 -5.45 0.11
C ILE A 12 -16.54 -5.59 -0.26
N LEU A 13 -15.73 -4.57 0.00
CA LEU A 13 -14.30 -4.58 -0.34
C LEU A 13 -13.51 -5.57 0.52
N ASP A 14 -13.89 -5.80 1.78
CA ASP A 14 -13.30 -6.82 2.64
C ASP A 14 -13.63 -8.23 2.14
N ALA A 15 -14.87 -8.48 1.72
CA ALA A 15 -15.27 -9.74 1.13
C ALA A 15 -14.50 -10.02 -0.17
N ALA A 16 -14.38 -9.02 -1.05
CA ALA A 16 -13.61 -9.14 -2.29
C ALA A 16 -12.13 -9.47 -2.02
N ARG A 17 -11.49 -8.74 -1.09
CA ARG A 17 -10.11 -9.00 -0.67
C ARG A 17 -9.94 -10.42 -0.11
N ALA A 18 -10.83 -10.85 0.79
CA ALA A 18 -10.76 -12.18 1.39
C ALA A 18 -10.84 -13.29 0.34
N LEU A 19 -11.75 -13.19 -0.63
CA LEU A 19 -11.89 -14.14 -1.72
C LEU A 19 -10.63 -14.19 -2.61
N VAL A 20 -10.07 -13.02 -2.94
CA VAL A 20 -8.83 -12.93 -3.72
C VAL A 20 -7.66 -13.60 -2.99
N LEU A 21 -7.51 -13.36 -1.69
CA LEU A 21 -6.42 -13.93 -0.90
C LEU A 21 -6.57 -15.43 -0.67
N ALA A 22 -7.80 -15.94 -0.61
CA ALA A 22 -8.08 -17.36 -0.39
C ALA A 22 -7.96 -18.21 -1.65
N GLY A 23 -8.41 -17.71 -2.81
CA GLY A 23 -8.51 -18.51 -4.03
C GLY A 23 -7.99 -17.83 -5.30
N GLY A 24 -7.26 -16.72 -5.13
CA GLY A 24 -6.78 -15.89 -6.25
C GLY A 24 -7.87 -14.99 -6.85
N PRO A 25 -7.49 -14.12 -7.80
CA PRO A 25 -8.43 -13.15 -8.39
C PRO A 25 -9.69 -13.77 -8.98
N ARG A 26 -9.58 -14.96 -9.59
CA ARG A 26 -10.73 -15.67 -10.21
C ARG A 26 -11.79 -16.12 -9.21
N ALA A 27 -11.44 -16.33 -7.94
CA ALA A 27 -12.40 -16.70 -6.89
C ALA A 27 -13.35 -15.55 -6.53
N ALA A 28 -12.96 -14.31 -6.77
CA ALA A 28 -13.73 -13.12 -6.45
C ALA A 28 -14.68 -12.72 -7.59
N SER A 29 -15.64 -13.60 -7.96
CA SER A 29 -16.72 -13.23 -8.85
C SER A 29 -17.73 -12.29 -8.18
N VAL A 30 -18.52 -11.52 -8.95
CA VAL A 30 -19.56 -10.64 -8.39
C VAL A 30 -20.55 -11.42 -7.54
N ALA A 31 -20.92 -12.64 -7.96
CA ALA A 31 -21.82 -13.51 -7.20
C ALA A 31 -21.21 -13.96 -5.87
N ALA A 32 -19.93 -14.37 -5.88
CA ALA A 32 -19.20 -14.77 -4.67
C ALA A 32 -19.06 -13.59 -3.69
N ILE A 33 -18.74 -12.39 -4.20
CA ILE A 33 -18.63 -11.16 -3.40
C ILE A 33 -19.99 -10.79 -2.80
N ALA A 34 -21.08 -10.87 -3.59
CA ALA A 34 -22.43 -10.60 -3.11
C ALA A 34 -22.82 -11.55 -1.97
N THR A 35 -22.57 -12.85 -2.14
CA THR A 35 -22.83 -13.87 -1.12
C THR A 35 -22.01 -13.63 0.14
N SER A 36 -20.71 -13.39 0.01
CA SER A 36 -19.80 -13.20 1.14
C SER A 36 -20.04 -11.88 1.90
N SER A 37 -20.43 -10.82 1.21
CA SER A 37 -20.69 -9.50 1.82
C SER A 37 -22.14 -9.33 2.30
N GLY A 38 -23.06 -10.18 1.87
CA GLY A 38 -24.49 -10.00 2.09
C GLY A 38 -25.12 -8.86 1.29
N ALA A 39 -24.37 -8.22 0.41
CA ALA A 39 -24.86 -7.11 -0.41
C ALA A 39 -25.50 -7.63 -1.71
N PRO A 40 -26.67 -7.10 -2.13
CA PRO A 40 -27.28 -7.48 -3.40
C PRO A 40 -26.36 -7.21 -4.59
N ALA A 41 -26.29 -8.12 -5.57
CA ALA A 41 -25.47 -7.96 -6.77
C ALA A 41 -25.76 -6.64 -7.52
N GLY A 42 -27.03 -6.21 -7.58
CA GLY A 42 -27.41 -4.92 -8.13
C GLY A 42 -26.73 -3.72 -7.46
N THR A 43 -26.50 -3.79 -6.13
CA THR A 43 -25.76 -2.77 -5.38
C THR A 43 -24.29 -2.74 -5.79
N LEU A 44 -23.68 -3.91 -6.01
CA LEU A 44 -22.30 -4.03 -6.47
C LEU A 44 -22.12 -3.39 -7.86
N TYR A 45 -23.00 -3.76 -8.80
CA TYR A 45 -22.97 -3.18 -10.15
C TYR A 45 -23.19 -1.67 -10.15
N HIS A 46 -24.17 -1.19 -9.37
CA HIS A 46 -24.45 0.25 -9.28
C HIS A 46 -23.26 1.05 -8.71
N ARG A 47 -22.51 0.50 -7.76
CA ARG A 47 -21.39 1.21 -7.10
C ARG A 47 -20.07 1.09 -7.82
N PHE A 48 -19.78 -0.07 -8.37
CA PHE A 48 -18.44 -0.41 -8.89
C PHE A 48 -18.44 -0.71 -10.38
N GLY A 49 -19.59 -0.75 -11.03
CA GLY A 49 -19.75 -1.02 -12.45
C GLY A 49 -19.63 -2.51 -12.80
N ASN A 50 -18.53 -3.13 -12.44
CA ASN A 50 -18.25 -4.54 -12.72
C ASN A 50 -17.34 -5.16 -11.65
N ARG A 51 -16.96 -6.43 -11.85
CA ARG A 51 -16.03 -7.16 -10.98
C ARG A 51 -14.70 -6.43 -10.80
N ASP A 52 -14.10 -6.01 -11.90
CA ASP A 52 -12.79 -5.35 -11.88
C ASP A 52 -12.83 -4.01 -11.14
N GLY A 53 -13.93 -3.27 -11.25
CA GLY A 53 -14.16 -2.07 -10.45
C GLY A 53 -14.19 -2.34 -8.94
N ILE A 54 -14.76 -3.49 -8.50
CA ILE A 54 -14.73 -3.88 -7.08
C ILE A 54 -13.31 -4.21 -6.65
N LEU A 55 -12.58 -5.00 -7.45
CA LEU A 55 -11.22 -5.44 -7.13
C LEU A 55 -10.23 -4.26 -7.15
N ALA A 56 -10.36 -3.37 -8.13
CA ALA A 56 -9.60 -2.12 -8.19
C ALA A 56 -9.84 -1.25 -6.95
N ALA A 57 -11.10 -1.09 -6.54
CA ALA A 57 -11.44 -0.33 -5.35
C ALA A 57 -10.89 -0.96 -4.07
N ALA A 58 -10.91 -2.29 -3.94
CA ALA A 58 -10.34 -3.00 -2.79
C ALA A 58 -8.81 -2.79 -2.72
N TRP A 59 -8.13 -2.87 -3.85
CA TRP A 59 -6.68 -2.65 -3.94
C TRP A 59 -6.30 -1.20 -3.66
N LEU A 60 -7.01 -0.22 -4.24
CA LEU A 60 -6.79 1.21 -4.00
C LEU A 60 -7.04 1.58 -2.53
N ARG A 61 -8.06 1.01 -1.89
CA ARG A 61 -8.32 1.23 -0.45
C ARG A 61 -7.17 0.70 0.42
N ALA A 62 -6.62 -0.47 0.08
CA ALA A 62 -5.45 -1.00 0.79
C ALA A 62 -4.24 -0.08 0.63
N LEU A 63 -4.00 0.46 -0.57
CA LEU A 63 -2.96 1.44 -0.84
C LEU A 63 -3.18 2.76 -0.06
N GLU A 64 -4.40 3.28 -0.04
CA GLU A 64 -4.77 4.47 0.73
C GLU A 64 -4.45 4.29 2.21
N ARG A 65 -4.83 3.15 2.79
CA ARG A 65 -4.57 2.82 4.19
C ARG A 65 -3.08 2.72 4.52
N PHE A 66 -2.28 2.19 3.60
CA PHE A 66 -0.82 2.18 3.71
C PHE A 66 -0.25 3.60 3.63
N GLN A 67 -0.61 4.35 2.59
CA GLN A 67 -0.08 5.70 2.37
C GLN A 67 -0.45 6.67 3.49
N ALA A 68 -1.66 6.57 4.04
CA ALA A 68 -2.06 7.39 5.19
C ALA A 68 -1.11 7.19 6.39
N ARG A 69 -0.66 5.95 6.65
CA ARG A 69 0.30 5.67 7.73
C ARG A 69 1.71 6.15 7.41
N ALA A 70 2.17 5.91 6.19
CA ALA A 70 3.48 6.36 5.75
C ALA A 70 3.59 7.88 5.76
N MET A 71 2.52 8.57 5.34
CA MET A 71 2.47 10.04 5.33
C MET A 71 2.29 10.68 6.71
N ALA A 72 1.74 9.94 7.67
CA ALA A 72 1.61 10.40 9.07
C ALA A 72 2.89 10.19 9.90
N ALA A 73 3.91 9.53 9.34
CA ALA A 73 5.18 9.33 10.05
C ALA A 73 5.90 10.68 10.23
N GLU A 74 6.27 11.01 11.49
CA GLU A 74 7.00 12.21 11.87
C GLU A 74 8.01 11.88 12.95
N ALA A 75 9.13 12.63 12.97
CA ALA A 75 10.19 12.58 13.97
C ALA A 75 10.94 13.93 13.99
N ASP A 76 11.90 14.08 14.90
CA ASP A 76 12.59 15.35 15.18
C ASP A 76 13.45 15.84 13.99
N THR A 77 13.96 14.93 13.17
CA THR A 77 14.79 15.29 12.02
C THR A 77 14.25 14.69 10.71
N PRO A 78 14.60 15.27 9.55
CA PRO A 78 14.22 14.71 8.25
C PRO A 78 14.71 13.26 8.06
N ALA A 79 15.90 12.92 8.57
CA ALA A 79 16.44 11.58 8.49
C ALA A 79 15.62 10.59 9.31
N GLU A 80 15.34 10.91 10.57
CA GLU A 80 14.51 10.05 11.44
C GLU A 80 13.06 9.99 10.96
N THR A 81 12.51 11.05 10.37
CA THR A 81 11.20 11.03 9.72
C THR A 81 11.18 10.07 8.53
N ALA A 82 12.23 10.06 7.71
CA ALA A 82 12.35 9.11 6.60
C ALA A 82 12.47 7.66 7.11
N VAL A 83 13.21 7.42 8.21
CA VAL A 83 13.29 6.11 8.87
C VAL A 83 11.93 5.69 9.44
N ALA A 84 11.22 6.59 10.11
CA ALA A 84 9.88 6.32 10.64
C ALA A 84 8.89 5.96 9.51
N MET A 85 9.03 6.60 8.36
CA MET A 85 8.25 6.29 7.16
C MET A 85 8.56 4.89 6.61
N ALA A 86 9.84 4.45 6.62
CA ALA A 86 10.22 3.08 6.27
C ALA A 86 9.56 2.06 7.21
N VAL A 87 9.61 2.32 8.53
CA VAL A 87 9.01 1.47 9.57
C VAL A 87 7.48 1.41 9.47
N ALA A 88 6.83 2.47 8.96
CA ALA A 88 5.37 2.49 8.80
C ALA A 88 4.86 1.33 7.91
N GLY A 89 5.67 0.82 6.98
CA GLY A 89 5.36 -0.36 6.17
C GLY A 89 5.24 -1.64 7.02
N ILE A 90 6.14 -1.85 7.97
CA ILE A 90 6.11 -2.99 8.90
C ILE A 90 4.88 -2.90 9.79
N ASN A 91 4.63 -1.72 10.36
CA ASN A 91 3.48 -1.48 11.24
C ASN A 91 2.14 -1.62 10.50
N PHE A 92 2.07 -1.20 9.24
CA PHE A 92 0.92 -1.45 8.40
C PHE A 92 0.66 -2.94 8.21
N ALA A 93 1.69 -3.71 7.87
CA ALA A 93 1.57 -5.15 7.64
C ALA A 93 1.14 -5.91 8.91
N ARG A 94 1.61 -5.51 10.08
CA ARG A 94 1.18 -6.07 11.37
C ARG A 94 -0.26 -5.74 11.71
N LYS A 95 -0.70 -4.49 11.49
CA LYS A 95 -2.04 -4.02 11.85
C LYS A 95 -3.12 -4.40 10.84
N LEU A 96 -2.76 -4.50 9.58
CA LEU A 96 -3.66 -4.79 8.46
C LEU A 96 -3.05 -5.86 7.54
N PRO A 97 -2.82 -7.08 8.06
CA PRO A 97 -2.07 -8.12 7.33
C PRO A 97 -2.73 -8.50 6.00
N GLN A 98 -4.04 -8.50 5.92
CA GLN A 98 -4.76 -8.82 4.68
C GLN A 98 -4.60 -7.73 3.62
N ASP A 99 -4.63 -6.43 4.01
CA ASP A 99 -4.38 -5.33 3.08
C ASP A 99 -2.93 -5.35 2.59
N ALA A 100 -1.97 -5.62 3.50
CA ALA A 100 -0.57 -5.77 3.13
C ALA A 100 -0.35 -6.94 2.16
N ARG A 101 -0.93 -8.11 2.44
CA ARG A 101 -0.85 -9.27 1.53
C ARG A 101 -1.41 -8.92 0.15
N LEU A 102 -2.56 -8.27 0.07
CA LEU A 102 -3.15 -7.87 -1.22
C LEU A 102 -2.19 -6.99 -2.03
N LEU A 103 -1.60 -5.96 -1.40
CA LEU A 103 -0.67 -5.04 -2.08
C LEU A 103 0.64 -5.69 -2.50
N LEU A 104 1.16 -6.65 -1.71
CA LEU A 104 2.49 -7.21 -1.87
C LEU A 104 2.53 -8.45 -2.76
N THR A 105 1.41 -9.17 -2.84
CA THR A 105 1.36 -10.44 -3.58
C THR A 105 0.62 -10.33 -4.91
N ILE A 106 -0.21 -9.31 -5.09
CA ILE A 106 -1.06 -9.17 -6.29
C ILE A 106 -0.88 -7.79 -6.91
N ARG A 107 -0.34 -7.76 -8.11
CA ARG A 107 -0.26 -6.52 -8.89
C ARG A 107 -1.62 -6.20 -9.52
N PRO A 108 -1.96 -4.92 -9.75
CA PRO A 108 -3.21 -4.56 -10.43
C PRO A 108 -3.43 -5.27 -11.76
N ALA A 109 -2.39 -5.45 -12.56
CA ALA A 109 -2.45 -6.17 -13.82
C ALA A 109 -2.77 -7.68 -13.66
N ASP A 110 -2.44 -8.28 -12.53
CA ASP A 110 -2.75 -9.68 -12.22
C ASP A 110 -4.13 -9.84 -11.55
N LEU A 111 -4.68 -8.73 -11.02
CA LEU A 111 -5.94 -8.69 -10.28
C LEU A 111 -7.15 -8.57 -11.21
N LEU A 112 -7.02 -7.82 -12.30
CA LEU A 112 -8.07 -7.48 -13.23
C LEU A 112 -8.07 -8.43 -14.42
N ASP A 113 -9.22 -8.60 -15.07
CA ASP A 113 -9.36 -9.46 -16.27
C ASP A 113 -8.78 -8.80 -17.54
N GLY A 114 -8.39 -7.52 -17.46
CA GLY A 114 -7.77 -6.75 -18.54
C GLY A 114 -6.73 -5.77 -18.01
N GLU A 115 -6.15 -4.98 -18.93
CA GLU A 115 -5.27 -3.87 -18.53
C GLU A 115 -6.04 -2.86 -17.67
N PRO A 116 -5.42 -2.34 -16.58
CA PRO A 116 -6.01 -1.31 -15.77
C PRO A 116 -6.40 -0.10 -16.62
N ASP A 117 -7.65 0.31 -16.53
CA ASP A 117 -8.18 1.40 -17.33
C ASP A 117 -7.54 2.76 -17.00
N ALA A 118 -7.76 3.75 -17.87
CA ALA A 118 -7.20 5.10 -17.69
C ALA A 118 -7.67 5.78 -16.40
N SER A 119 -8.88 5.46 -15.92
CA SER A 119 -9.42 5.99 -14.65
C SER A 119 -8.67 5.44 -13.45
N PHE A 120 -8.42 4.13 -13.42
CA PHE A 120 -7.60 3.49 -12.39
C PHE A 120 -6.18 4.07 -12.38
N GLN A 121 -5.54 4.18 -13.56
CA GLN A 121 -4.19 4.72 -13.69
C GLN A 121 -4.10 6.16 -13.21
N LYS A 122 -5.07 7.00 -13.55
CA LYS A 122 -5.17 8.39 -13.09
C LYS A 122 -5.32 8.46 -11.57
N THR A 123 -6.19 7.62 -11.00
CA THR A 123 -6.39 7.54 -9.55
C THR A 123 -5.12 7.11 -8.83
N LEU A 124 -4.45 6.07 -9.32
CA LEU A 124 -3.19 5.56 -8.76
C LEU A 124 -2.08 6.62 -8.82
N ALA A 125 -1.95 7.33 -9.94
CA ALA A 125 -0.99 8.42 -10.09
C ALA A 125 -1.26 9.57 -9.10
N ALA A 126 -2.52 9.96 -8.93
CA ALA A 126 -2.93 10.99 -7.97
C ALA A 126 -2.64 10.57 -6.52
N MET A 127 -2.89 9.31 -6.16
CA MET A 127 -2.58 8.76 -4.84
C MET A 127 -1.07 8.71 -4.57
N ASN A 128 -0.24 8.41 -5.57
CA ASN A 128 1.20 8.33 -5.42
C ASN A 128 1.90 9.70 -5.42
N ALA A 129 1.28 10.73 -5.96
CA ALA A 129 1.89 12.06 -6.10
C ALA A 129 2.37 12.67 -4.75
N PRO A 130 1.61 12.60 -3.63
CA PRO A 130 2.06 13.08 -2.32
C PRO A 130 3.32 12.35 -1.83
N LEU A 131 3.37 11.02 -1.98
CA LEU A 131 4.51 10.20 -1.60
C LEU A 131 5.77 10.58 -2.39
N ILE A 132 5.64 10.71 -3.71
CA ILE A 132 6.75 11.13 -4.59
C ILE A 132 7.24 12.54 -4.20
N LYS A 133 6.32 13.46 -3.91
CA LYS A 133 6.66 14.82 -3.45
C LYS A 133 7.44 14.76 -2.12
N ARG A 134 7.04 13.92 -1.18
CA ARG A 134 7.71 13.76 0.11
C ARG A 134 9.11 13.17 -0.04
N ILE A 135 9.28 12.13 -0.87
CA ILE A 135 10.59 11.55 -1.19
C ILE A 135 11.54 12.61 -1.78
N ARG A 136 11.07 13.44 -2.72
CA ARG A 136 11.84 14.54 -3.28
C ARG A 136 12.18 15.62 -2.24
N ALA A 137 11.29 15.86 -1.29
CA ALA A 137 11.55 16.79 -0.19
C ALA A 137 12.65 16.27 0.73
N PHE A 138 12.62 14.99 1.10
CA PHE A 138 13.70 14.35 1.86
C PHE A 138 15.03 14.40 1.12
N ALA A 139 15.06 14.12 -0.18
CA ALA A 139 16.29 14.21 -0.96
C ALA A 139 16.93 15.61 -0.86
N ARG A 140 16.12 16.67 -0.99
CA ARG A 140 16.61 18.06 -0.83
C ARG A 140 17.06 18.37 0.59
N GLN A 141 16.34 17.91 1.60
CA GLN A 141 16.67 18.17 3.00
C GLN A 141 17.94 17.43 3.45
N LEU A 142 18.14 16.20 2.98
CA LEU A 142 19.26 15.34 3.38
C LEU A 142 20.53 15.60 2.56
N TYR A 143 20.38 15.89 1.26
CA TYR A 143 21.51 15.93 0.32
C TYR A 143 21.68 17.27 -0.41
N GLY A 144 20.84 18.25 -0.13
CA GLY A 144 20.86 19.55 -0.84
C GLY A 144 20.37 19.50 -2.29
N SER A 145 20.04 18.32 -2.81
CA SER A 145 19.60 18.10 -4.21
C SER A 145 18.38 17.16 -4.26
N SER A 146 17.60 17.29 -5.32
CA SER A 146 16.53 16.35 -5.67
C SER A 146 16.70 15.79 -7.09
N ASP A 147 17.96 15.63 -7.53
CA ASP A 147 18.28 14.92 -8.75
C ASP A 147 17.87 13.44 -8.67
N ALA A 148 17.92 12.75 -9.80
CA ALA A 148 17.44 11.37 -9.89
C ALA A 148 18.16 10.43 -8.91
N ARG A 149 19.47 10.64 -8.66
CA ARG A 149 20.28 9.79 -7.79
C ARG A 149 19.96 10.03 -6.31
N CYS A 150 19.76 11.28 -5.89
CA CYS A 150 19.35 11.63 -4.54
C CYS A 150 17.93 11.09 -4.22
N VAL A 151 17.01 11.25 -5.17
CA VAL A 151 15.64 10.74 -5.06
C VAL A 151 15.63 9.22 -4.98
N ASP A 152 16.42 8.52 -5.79
CA ASP A 152 16.56 7.08 -5.79
C ASP A 152 17.10 6.54 -4.44
N ALA A 153 18.11 7.20 -3.86
CA ALA A 153 18.64 6.81 -2.56
C ALA A 153 17.56 6.85 -1.45
N VAL A 154 16.77 7.92 -1.41
CA VAL A 154 15.64 8.03 -0.47
C VAL A 154 14.58 6.99 -0.77
N ALA A 155 14.19 6.82 -2.04
CA ALA A 155 13.17 5.83 -2.43
C ALA A 155 13.56 4.41 -2.01
N ARG A 156 14.82 4.02 -2.22
CA ARG A 156 15.35 2.74 -1.75
C ARG A 156 15.23 2.57 -0.23
N ALA A 157 15.54 3.60 0.55
CA ALA A 157 15.49 3.54 1.99
C ALA A 157 14.05 3.44 2.52
N VAL A 158 13.13 4.27 1.99
CA VAL A 158 11.79 4.43 2.57
C VAL A 158 10.70 3.59 1.91
N SER A 159 10.97 3.05 0.71
CA SER A 159 10.00 2.29 -0.08
C SER A 159 10.50 0.88 -0.43
N ASP A 160 11.59 0.77 -1.20
CA ASP A 160 11.98 -0.50 -1.81
C ASP A 160 12.46 -1.52 -0.78
N LEU A 161 13.28 -1.09 0.19
CA LEU A 161 13.77 -1.95 1.25
C LEU A 161 12.64 -2.43 2.18
N PRO A 162 11.78 -1.55 2.75
CA PRO A 162 10.63 -1.99 3.53
C PRO A 162 9.69 -2.90 2.73
N TYR A 163 9.42 -2.58 1.47
CA TYR A 163 8.60 -3.41 0.60
C TYR A 163 9.15 -4.83 0.45
N ALA A 164 10.45 -4.96 0.16
CA ALA A 164 11.08 -6.26 0.00
C ALA A 164 11.04 -7.11 1.29
N VAL A 165 11.29 -6.46 2.44
CA VAL A 165 11.24 -7.12 3.76
C VAL A 165 9.82 -7.56 4.09
N VAL A 166 8.84 -6.67 3.99
CA VAL A 166 7.43 -7.02 4.29
C VAL A 166 6.92 -8.10 3.35
N ARG A 167 7.27 -8.04 2.06
CA ARG A 167 6.88 -9.06 1.09
C ARG A 167 7.42 -10.44 1.44
N ARG A 168 8.66 -10.53 1.90
CA ARG A 168 9.28 -11.79 2.36
C ARG A 168 8.53 -12.41 3.53
N HIS A 169 8.04 -11.58 4.46
CA HIS A 169 7.38 -11.98 5.69
C HIS A 169 5.85 -11.85 5.64
N ALA A 170 5.26 -11.65 4.46
CA ALA A 170 3.82 -11.39 4.30
C ALA A 170 2.92 -12.55 4.79
N HIS A 171 3.46 -13.77 4.88
CA HIS A 171 2.74 -14.96 5.31
C HIS A 171 3.16 -15.45 6.70
N ASP A 172 4.10 -14.76 7.37
CA ASP A 172 4.51 -15.13 8.73
C ASP A 172 3.43 -14.72 9.73
N GLU A 173 3.03 -15.65 10.60
CA GLU A 173 2.04 -15.42 11.66
C GLU A 173 2.55 -16.02 12.99
N PRO A 174 2.97 -15.17 13.94
CA PRO A 174 3.09 -13.70 13.84
C PRO A 174 4.31 -13.25 13.01
N MET A 175 4.20 -12.07 12.40
CA MET A 175 5.35 -11.42 11.76
C MET A 175 6.45 -11.15 12.81
N PRO A 176 7.74 -11.48 12.55
CA PRO A 176 8.82 -11.37 13.51
C PRO A 176 8.92 -9.97 14.15
N SER A 177 9.10 -9.93 15.47
CA SER A 177 9.15 -8.68 16.25
C SER A 177 10.36 -7.80 15.91
N TRP A 178 11.49 -8.41 15.56
CA TRP A 178 12.75 -7.72 15.24
C TRP A 178 12.74 -6.96 13.91
N LEU A 179 11.82 -7.23 12.99
CA LEU A 179 11.77 -6.62 11.65
C LEU A 179 11.72 -5.09 11.69
N GLU A 180 11.06 -4.51 12.67
CA GLU A 180 10.94 -3.05 12.79
C GLU A 180 12.30 -2.40 13.06
N ALA A 181 13.07 -2.96 14.00
CA ALA A 181 14.39 -2.48 14.33
C ALA A 181 15.39 -2.65 13.17
N ASP A 182 15.33 -3.80 12.48
CA ASP A 182 16.20 -4.10 11.36
C ASP A 182 15.92 -3.21 10.14
N VAL A 183 14.65 -2.95 9.84
CA VAL A 183 14.26 -2.03 8.76
C VAL A 183 14.69 -0.60 9.10
N ALA A 184 14.50 -0.16 10.35
CA ALA A 184 14.96 1.16 10.78
C ALA A 184 16.49 1.31 10.63
N ALA A 185 17.25 0.35 11.11
CA ALA A 185 18.72 0.35 11.00
C ALA A 185 19.19 0.34 9.54
N SER A 186 18.57 -0.50 8.71
CA SER A 186 18.91 -0.61 7.29
C SER A 186 18.57 0.66 6.52
N ALA A 187 17.41 1.25 6.77
CA ALA A 187 17.01 2.51 6.13
C ALA A 187 17.98 3.64 6.51
N ARG A 188 18.34 3.75 7.80
CA ARG A 188 19.32 4.73 8.28
C ARG A 188 20.65 4.56 7.59
N ALA A 189 21.18 3.35 7.54
CA ALA A 189 22.47 3.07 6.89
C ALA A 189 22.47 3.44 5.40
N VAL A 190 21.37 3.22 4.67
CA VAL A 190 21.25 3.62 3.27
C VAL A 190 21.28 5.15 3.12
N LEU A 191 20.56 5.88 3.98
CA LEU A 191 20.50 7.34 3.94
C LEU A 191 21.85 7.97 4.30
N GLU A 192 22.51 7.53 5.36
CA GLU A 192 23.82 8.02 5.84
C GLU A 192 24.91 7.79 4.82
N ARG A 193 25.05 6.54 4.34
CA ARG A 193 26.11 6.19 3.39
C ARG A 193 26.02 6.95 2.07
N PHE A 194 24.84 7.35 1.65
CA PHE A 194 24.68 8.18 0.45
C PHE A 194 25.13 9.63 0.70
N GLY A 195 24.89 10.17 1.90
CA GLY A 195 25.30 11.53 2.30
C GLY A 195 26.80 11.71 2.46
N GLU A 196 27.56 10.64 2.74
CA GLU A 196 29.01 10.66 2.93
C GLU A 196 29.84 10.67 1.62
N ARG A 197 29.20 10.68 0.46
CA ARG A 197 29.94 10.68 -0.82
C ARG A 197 30.31 12.09 -1.23
N PRO A 198 31.60 12.30 -1.57
CA PRO A 198 32.11 13.57 -2.09
C PRO A 198 31.50 13.94 -3.45
#